data_1a0f797d5c4a4d2b89a4a12b147328be
#
_entry.id   1a0f797d5c4a4d2b89a4a12b147328be
#
_cell.length_a   1.000
_cell.length_b   1.000
_cell.length_c   1.000
_cell.angle_alpha   90.00
_cell.angle_beta   90.00
_cell.angle_gamma   90.00
#
_symmetry.space_group_name_H-M   'P 1'
#
loop_
_entity.id
_entity.type
_entity.pdbx_description
1 polymer ?
#
loop_
_entity_poly.entity_id
_entity_poly.type
_entity_poly.pdbx_seq_one_letter_code
_entity_poly.pdbx_strand_id
1 'polypeptide(L)'
;VILGFESFETANAYGQALGEQDGILKKLITTVEAPAPQTYFLRHRSLIPEGVSIAAVTIAPHALDAFYAFTSAFKAKVLLDTSRASAETMKGLPPNYELAWNHTTLRALRVDPAITYLQVRYGDEGALARAHRILAKYREELIGHHEFIRFNGRVEFAGLTLVRFTSEDRLNEIISDHEKMGAFVFNPHRYTLEEGGMKQTDAIQLAFKRENDPKGLLNPGKMIAFEDPNFDFASGQSYLFPGLEARAAAAQG
;
A
#
# COMPACT_ATOMS: atom_id res chain seq x y z
N VAL A 1 -16.18 9.27 5.77
CA VAL A 1 -15.91 10.68 5.43
C VAL A 1 -14.72 10.74 4.49
N ILE A 2 -14.75 11.64 3.49
CA ILE A 2 -13.60 11.99 2.64
C ILE A 2 -13.23 13.44 2.95
N LEU A 3 -11.98 13.66 3.30
CA LEU A 3 -11.39 14.96 3.59
C LEU A 3 -10.40 15.34 2.49
N GLY A 4 -10.35 16.62 2.14
CA GLY A 4 -9.39 17.19 1.20
C GLY A 4 -8.32 18.02 1.91
N PHE A 5 -7.08 17.94 1.40
CA PHE A 5 -5.90 18.65 1.90
C PHE A 5 -5.11 19.27 0.75
N GLU A 6 -4.48 20.41 1.02
CA GLU A 6 -3.66 21.13 0.03
C GLU A 6 -2.38 20.38 -0.37
N SER A 7 -1.90 19.48 0.48
CA SER A 7 -0.72 18.66 0.18
C SER A 7 -0.86 17.24 0.73
N PHE A 8 -0.07 16.32 0.19
CA PHE A 8 -0.02 14.95 0.68
C PHE A 8 0.64 14.86 2.06
N GLU A 9 1.60 15.73 2.34
CA GLU A 9 2.24 15.85 3.64
C GLU A 9 1.22 16.18 4.72
N THR A 10 0.33 17.17 4.47
CA THR A 10 -0.71 17.53 5.44
C THR A 10 -1.75 16.45 5.62
N ALA A 11 -2.12 15.74 4.55
CA ALA A 11 -3.01 14.58 4.63
C ALA A 11 -2.40 13.47 5.49
N ASN A 12 -1.10 13.18 5.32
CA ASN A 12 -0.39 12.17 6.09
C ASN A 12 -0.20 12.56 7.56
N ALA A 13 0.16 13.82 7.83
CA ALA A 13 0.24 14.33 9.20
C ALA A 13 -1.11 14.21 9.92
N TYR A 14 -2.21 14.52 9.23
CA TYR A 14 -3.56 14.29 9.73
C TYR A 14 -3.83 12.81 9.99
N GLY A 15 -3.51 11.93 9.04
CA GLY A 15 -3.72 10.48 9.16
C GLY A 15 -3.00 9.89 10.37
N GLN A 16 -1.74 10.30 10.58
CA GLN A 16 -0.95 9.92 11.75
C GLN A 16 -1.60 10.41 13.04
N ALA A 17 -1.91 11.68 13.13
CA ALA A 17 -2.51 12.31 14.30
C ALA A 17 -3.89 11.70 14.63
N LEU A 18 -4.74 11.45 13.62
CA LEU A 18 -6.01 10.77 13.81
C LEU A 18 -5.82 9.33 14.31
N GLY A 19 -4.83 8.62 13.75
CA GLY A 19 -4.46 7.27 14.19
C GLY A 19 -4.20 7.18 15.68
N GLU A 20 -3.56 8.20 16.24
CA GLU A 20 -3.17 8.32 17.66
C GLU A 20 -4.33 8.69 18.60
N GLN A 21 -5.49 9.10 18.07
CA GLN A 21 -6.65 9.46 18.88
C GLN A 21 -7.40 8.22 19.38
N ASP A 22 -7.14 7.77 20.61
CA ASP A 22 -7.82 6.60 21.19
C ASP A 22 -9.31 6.84 21.49
N GLY A 23 -9.72 8.08 21.73
CA GLY A 23 -11.12 8.46 21.97
C GLY A 23 -12.01 8.48 20.72
N ILE A 24 -11.44 8.30 19.52
CA ILE A 24 -12.19 8.28 18.26
C ILE A 24 -12.14 6.88 17.68
N LEU A 25 -13.25 6.14 17.76
CA LEU A 25 -13.34 4.80 17.16
C LEU A 25 -13.38 4.91 15.64
N LYS A 26 -12.34 4.37 15.01
CA LYS A 26 -12.13 4.38 13.56
C LYS A 26 -11.68 3.01 13.06
N LYS A 27 -12.03 2.69 11.84
CA LYS A 27 -11.68 1.42 11.19
C LYS A 27 -10.68 1.58 10.05
N LEU A 28 -10.70 2.72 9.38
CA LEU A 28 -9.91 2.98 8.19
C LEU A 28 -9.40 4.41 8.21
N ILE A 29 -8.14 4.59 7.90
CA ILE A 29 -7.51 5.88 7.58
C ILE A 29 -6.61 5.65 6.39
N THR A 30 -7.03 6.14 5.24
CA THR A 30 -6.29 6.04 3.97
C THR A 30 -5.98 7.44 3.47
N THR A 31 -4.75 7.70 3.04
CA THR A 31 -4.40 8.94 2.35
C THR A 31 -3.93 8.67 0.93
N VAL A 32 -4.35 9.51 -0.02
CA VAL A 32 -4.01 9.37 -1.44
C VAL A 32 -3.56 10.72 -1.98
N GLU A 33 -2.38 10.72 -2.61
CA GLU A 33 -1.74 11.89 -3.19
C GLU A 33 -2.43 12.35 -4.48
N ALA A 34 -2.57 13.67 -4.66
CA ALA A 34 -2.94 14.25 -5.95
C ALA A 34 -1.83 13.99 -7.00
N PRO A 35 -2.14 13.72 -8.27
CA PRO A 35 -3.49 13.80 -8.87
C PRO A 35 -4.28 12.48 -8.86
N ALA A 36 -3.86 11.44 -8.15
CA ALA A 36 -4.50 10.11 -8.24
C ALA A 36 -6.01 10.13 -7.95
N PRO A 37 -6.53 10.83 -6.91
CA PRO A 37 -7.96 10.86 -6.67
C PRO A 37 -8.78 11.40 -7.84
N GLN A 38 -8.28 12.47 -8.50
CA GLN A 38 -8.94 13.08 -9.66
C GLN A 38 -8.85 12.21 -10.90
N THR A 39 -7.71 11.53 -11.08
CA THR A 39 -7.43 10.72 -12.28
C THR A 39 -8.10 9.37 -12.22
N TYR A 40 -8.05 8.69 -11.07
CA TYR A 40 -8.39 7.28 -10.97
C TYR A 40 -9.72 7.01 -10.25
N PHE A 41 -10.20 7.92 -9.38
CA PHE A 41 -11.47 7.72 -8.68
C PHE A 41 -12.65 8.29 -9.49
N LEU A 42 -12.87 7.78 -10.69
CA LEU A 42 -13.79 8.33 -11.70
C LEU A 42 -15.20 8.67 -11.17
N ARG A 43 -15.71 7.89 -10.20
CA ARG A 43 -17.02 8.12 -9.61
C ARG A 43 -17.03 9.24 -8.57
N HIS A 44 -15.87 9.50 -7.93
CA HIS A 44 -15.73 10.51 -6.89
C HIS A 44 -15.10 11.81 -7.39
N ARG A 45 -14.51 11.83 -8.60
CA ARG A 45 -13.71 12.97 -9.08
C ARG A 45 -14.44 14.31 -9.08
N SER A 46 -15.77 14.32 -9.28
CA SER A 46 -16.55 15.55 -9.24
C SER A 46 -16.66 16.15 -7.83
N LEU A 47 -16.38 15.37 -6.79
CA LEU A 47 -16.36 15.80 -5.39
C LEU A 47 -14.97 16.24 -4.93
N ILE A 48 -13.93 15.93 -5.70
CA ILE A 48 -12.53 16.13 -5.31
C ILE A 48 -11.92 17.20 -6.20
N PRO A 49 -11.66 18.42 -5.67
CA PRO A 49 -11.05 19.49 -6.44
C PRO A 49 -9.68 19.12 -7.01
N GLU A 50 -9.29 19.75 -8.11
CA GLU A 50 -7.99 19.54 -8.72
C GLU A 50 -6.85 19.89 -7.76
N GLY A 51 -5.78 19.12 -7.78
CA GLY A 51 -4.59 19.31 -6.92
C GLY A 51 -4.78 18.95 -5.45
N VAL A 52 -5.97 18.50 -5.05
CA VAL A 52 -6.28 18.14 -3.65
C VAL A 52 -5.92 16.70 -3.37
N SER A 53 -5.06 16.47 -2.41
CA SER A 53 -4.83 15.15 -1.79
C SER A 53 -5.95 14.83 -0.81
N ILE A 54 -6.27 13.55 -0.62
CA ILE A 54 -7.40 13.17 0.23
C ILE A 54 -6.99 12.29 1.41
N ALA A 55 -7.83 12.33 2.47
CA ALA A 55 -7.92 11.28 3.46
C ALA A 55 -9.33 10.68 3.42
N ALA A 56 -9.43 9.38 3.17
CA ALA A 56 -10.67 8.62 3.31
C ALA A 56 -10.66 7.90 4.65
N VAL A 57 -11.70 8.15 5.47
CA VAL A 57 -11.76 7.62 6.85
C VAL A 57 -13.12 6.96 7.11
N THR A 58 -13.10 5.87 7.88
CA THR A 58 -14.31 5.23 8.38
C THR A 58 -14.37 5.39 9.89
N ILE A 59 -15.36 6.16 10.35
CA ILE A 59 -15.55 6.54 11.75
C ILE A 59 -16.85 5.90 12.27
N ALA A 60 -16.82 5.41 13.51
CA ALA A 60 -18.02 4.90 14.17
C ALA A 60 -19.04 6.03 14.36
N PRO A 61 -20.35 5.79 14.19
CA PRO A 61 -21.36 6.85 14.28
C PRO A 61 -21.31 7.65 15.58
N HIS A 62 -21.11 6.99 16.71
CA HIS A 62 -21.03 7.62 18.04
C HIS A 62 -19.75 8.45 18.25
N ALA A 63 -18.73 8.30 17.40
CA ALA A 63 -17.47 9.05 17.50
C ALA A 63 -17.40 10.26 16.55
N LEU A 64 -18.46 10.53 15.76
CA LEU A 64 -18.47 11.59 14.76
C LEU A 64 -18.27 12.98 15.34
N ASP A 65 -18.88 13.30 16.47
CA ASP A 65 -18.72 14.63 17.09
C ASP A 65 -17.27 14.86 17.55
N ALA A 66 -16.67 13.88 18.21
CA ALA A 66 -15.26 13.92 18.60
C ALA A 66 -14.34 13.99 17.39
N PHE A 67 -14.65 13.24 16.34
CA PHE A 67 -13.93 13.29 15.06
C PHE A 67 -13.98 14.68 14.41
N TYR A 68 -15.14 15.33 14.35
CA TYR A 68 -15.24 16.66 13.78
C TYR A 68 -14.56 17.73 14.65
N ALA A 69 -14.68 17.62 15.97
CA ALA A 69 -13.95 18.50 16.90
C ALA A 69 -12.44 18.38 16.70
N PHE A 70 -11.92 17.17 16.59
CA PHE A 70 -10.52 16.90 16.28
C PHE A 70 -10.12 17.46 14.91
N THR A 71 -10.91 17.16 13.87
CA THR A 71 -10.62 17.57 12.48
C THR A 71 -10.61 19.08 12.31
N SER A 72 -11.37 19.82 13.11
CA SER A 72 -11.43 21.30 13.04
C SER A 72 -10.08 21.98 13.35
N ALA A 73 -9.18 21.32 14.07
CA ALA A 73 -7.83 21.81 14.33
C ALA A 73 -6.90 21.72 13.10
N PHE A 74 -7.32 21.03 12.05
CA PHE A 74 -6.55 20.85 10.82
C PHE A 74 -7.18 21.66 9.68
N LYS A 75 -6.36 22.08 8.70
CA LYS A 75 -6.85 22.73 7.47
C LYS A 75 -7.42 21.69 6.50
N ALA A 76 -8.43 20.95 6.96
CA ALA A 76 -9.09 19.90 6.21
C ALA A 76 -10.45 20.38 5.69
N LYS A 77 -10.77 20.09 4.42
CA LYS A 77 -12.08 20.34 3.82
C LYS A 77 -12.86 19.05 3.76
N VAL A 78 -14.07 19.03 4.34
CA VAL A 78 -14.97 17.88 4.16
C VAL A 78 -15.48 17.87 2.72
N LEU A 79 -15.12 16.85 1.95
CA LEU A 79 -15.53 16.64 0.56
C LEU A 79 -16.78 15.76 0.46
N LEU A 80 -16.87 14.73 1.31
CA LEU A 80 -18.01 13.84 1.41
C LEU A 80 -18.17 13.34 2.84
N ASP A 81 -19.35 13.52 3.41
CA ASP A 81 -19.78 12.83 4.62
C ASP A 81 -20.98 11.94 4.29
N THR A 82 -20.76 10.64 4.25
CA THR A 82 -21.79 9.67 3.88
C THR A 82 -22.94 9.57 4.90
N SER A 83 -22.73 10.05 6.14
CA SER A 83 -23.81 10.10 7.16
C SER A 83 -24.77 11.27 6.97
N ARG A 84 -24.35 12.29 6.23
CA ARG A 84 -25.11 13.53 5.97
C ARG A 84 -25.48 13.73 4.51
N ALA A 85 -24.85 12.97 3.61
CA ALA A 85 -25.07 13.10 2.18
C ALA A 85 -26.48 12.66 1.79
N SER A 86 -27.08 13.35 0.81
CA SER A 86 -28.36 12.98 0.24
C SER A 86 -28.26 11.68 -0.57
N ALA A 87 -29.39 10.98 -0.74
CA ALA A 87 -29.46 9.80 -1.60
C ALA A 87 -29.01 10.11 -3.04
N GLU A 88 -29.29 11.32 -3.54
CA GLU A 88 -28.87 11.77 -4.87
C GLU A 88 -27.33 11.92 -4.94
N THR A 89 -26.70 12.51 -3.92
CA THR A 89 -25.24 12.61 -3.85
C THR A 89 -24.58 11.23 -3.80
N MET A 90 -25.18 10.28 -3.10
CA MET A 90 -24.65 8.92 -2.95
C MET A 90 -24.90 8.03 -4.15
N LYS A 91 -25.78 8.45 -5.08
CA LYS A 91 -26.17 7.64 -6.23
C LYS A 91 -24.98 7.31 -7.13
N GLY A 92 -24.68 6.03 -7.25
CA GLY A 92 -23.60 5.51 -8.08
C GLY A 92 -22.20 5.69 -7.49
N LEU A 93 -22.07 6.24 -6.28
CA LEU A 93 -20.80 6.24 -5.56
C LEU A 93 -20.55 4.87 -4.92
N PRO A 94 -19.38 4.27 -5.09
CA PRO A 94 -18.99 3.10 -4.31
C PRO A 94 -18.74 3.49 -2.84
N PRO A 95 -18.83 2.53 -1.92
CA PRO A 95 -18.47 2.76 -0.53
C PRO A 95 -17.02 3.28 -0.35
N ASN A 96 -16.79 4.14 0.64
CA ASN A 96 -15.49 4.77 0.85
C ASN A 96 -14.34 3.77 1.06
N TYR A 97 -14.60 2.58 1.61
CA TYR A 97 -13.56 1.54 1.75
C TYR A 97 -13.01 1.04 0.42
N GLU A 98 -13.76 1.24 -0.68
CA GLU A 98 -13.27 0.95 -2.03
C GLU A 98 -12.31 2.02 -2.59
N LEU A 99 -11.94 3.03 -1.81
CA LEU A 99 -10.87 3.98 -2.12
C LEU A 99 -9.57 3.64 -1.37
N ALA A 100 -9.53 2.50 -0.69
CA ALA A 100 -8.46 2.09 0.20
C ALA A 100 -7.85 0.74 -0.21
N TRP A 101 -6.69 0.43 0.34
CA TRP A 101 -5.98 -0.82 0.11
C TRP A 101 -5.75 -1.07 -1.39
N ASN A 102 -5.81 -2.30 -1.81
CA ASN A 102 -5.63 -2.69 -3.22
C ASN A 102 -6.70 -2.13 -4.17
N HIS A 103 -7.83 -1.65 -3.65
CA HIS A 103 -8.87 -1.05 -4.49
C HIS A 103 -8.39 0.23 -5.19
N THR A 104 -7.52 1.02 -4.55
CA THR A 104 -6.89 2.19 -5.19
C THR A 104 -6.12 1.77 -6.43
N THR A 105 -5.28 0.74 -6.31
CA THR A 105 -4.53 0.18 -7.45
C THR A 105 -5.45 -0.35 -8.54
N LEU A 106 -6.50 -1.11 -8.17
CA LEU A 106 -7.45 -1.64 -9.14
C LEU A 106 -8.19 -0.54 -9.91
N ARG A 107 -8.49 0.59 -9.25
CA ARG A 107 -9.08 1.76 -9.92
C ARG A 107 -8.09 2.42 -10.86
N ALA A 108 -6.84 2.55 -10.46
CA ALA A 108 -5.78 3.11 -11.29
C ALA A 108 -5.54 2.25 -12.54
N LEU A 109 -5.42 0.93 -12.38
CA LEU A 109 -5.25 -0.04 -13.48
C LEU A 109 -6.37 0.01 -14.52
N ARG A 110 -7.60 0.34 -14.12
CA ARG A 110 -8.73 0.49 -15.08
C ARG A 110 -8.59 1.71 -15.99
N VAL A 111 -7.80 2.70 -15.59
CA VAL A 111 -7.58 3.94 -16.33
C VAL A 111 -6.24 3.92 -17.05
N ASP A 112 -5.21 3.42 -16.40
CA ASP A 112 -3.84 3.33 -16.91
C ASP A 112 -3.27 1.92 -16.65
N PRO A 113 -3.21 1.06 -17.69
CA PRO A 113 -2.68 -0.30 -17.56
C PRO A 113 -1.19 -0.36 -17.20
N ALA A 114 -0.44 0.74 -17.32
CA ALA A 114 0.96 0.82 -16.93
C ALA A 114 1.14 1.00 -15.40
N ILE A 115 0.05 1.21 -14.66
CA ILE A 115 0.13 1.32 -13.20
C ILE A 115 0.33 -0.06 -12.57
N THR A 116 1.26 -0.12 -11.65
CA THR A 116 1.43 -1.21 -10.69
C THR A 116 1.54 -0.63 -9.28
N TYR A 117 1.97 -1.40 -8.29
CA TYR A 117 2.13 -0.92 -6.93
C TYR A 117 3.23 -1.65 -6.19
N LEU A 118 3.72 -1.01 -5.14
CA LEU A 118 4.60 -1.62 -4.16
C LEU A 118 3.94 -1.59 -2.78
N GLN A 119 4.16 -2.64 -2.00
CA GLN A 119 3.80 -2.64 -0.59
C GLN A 119 5.04 -2.31 0.22
N VAL A 120 5.00 -1.18 0.92
CA VAL A 120 6.17 -0.66 1.63
C VAL A 120 5.84 -0.42 3.09
N ARG A 121 6.67 -0.91 3.99
CA ARG A 121 6.68 -0.50 5.39
C ARG A 121 7.84 0.45 5.61
N TYR A 122 7.54 1.69 5.98
CA TYR A 122 8.56 2.74 6.14
C TYR A 122 9.24 2.73 7.52
N GLY A 123 8.89 1.78 8.38
CA GLY A 123 9.36 1.75 9.76
C GLY A 123 8.57 2.68 10.68
N ASP A 124 9.11 2.96 11.84
CA ASP A 124 8.48 3.78 12.89
C ASP A 124 9.03 5.22 12.90
N GLU A 125 10.22 5.42 13.42
CA GLU A 125 10.81 6.75 13.54
C GLU A 125 11.19 7.33 12.17
N GLY A 126 10.71 8.57 11.90
CA GLY A 126 10.98 9.27 10.65
C GLY A 126 10.30 8.68 9.40
N ALA A 127 9.34 7.77 9.58
CA ALA A 127 8.65 7.09 8.48
C ALA A 127 8.04 8.05 7.44
N LEU A 128 7.31 9.09 7.88
CA LEU A 128 6.72 10.08 6.98
C LEU A 128 7.79 10.82 6.17
N ALA A 129 8.85 11.30 6.82
CA ALA A 129 9.95 12.00 6.13
C ALA A 129 10.66 11.08 5.12
N ARG A 130 10.78 9.79 5.43
CA ARG A 130 11.36 8.77 4.54
C ARG A 130 10.47 8.56 3.32
N ALA A 131 9.18 8.39 3.52
CA ALA A 131 8.20 8.23 2.44
C ALA A 131 8.18 9.47 1.52
N HIS A 132 8.12 10.66 2.07
CA HIS A 132 8.12 11.90 1.29
C HIS A 132 9.39 12.09 0.48
N ARG A 133 10.56 11.71 1.02
CA ARG A 133 11.82 11.77 0.25
C ARG A 133 11.82 10.87 -0.96
N ILE A 134 11.31 9.64 -0.84
CA ILE A 134 11.27 8.70 -1.96
C ILE A 134 10.27 9.15 -3.01
N LEU A 135 9.07 9.59 -2.60
CA LEU A 135 8.06 10.14 -3.50
C LEU A 135 8.58 11.37 -4.26
N ALA A 136 9.30 12.27 -3.57
CA ALA A 136 9.91 13.43 -4.22
C ALA A 136 11.01 13.05 -5.22
N LYS A 137 11.80 12.00 -4.95
CA LYS A 137 12.83 11.50 -5.87
C LYS A 137 12.22 10.93 -7.16
N TYR A 138 11.10 10.21 -7.05
CA TYR A 138 10.47 9.50 -8.16
C TYR A 138 9.11 10.12 -8.55
N ARG A 139 8.98 11.43 -8.46
CA ARG A 139 7.73 12.21 -8.62
C ARG A 139 6.89 11.83 -9.83
N GLU A 140 7.53 11.51 -10.96
CA GLU A 140 6.83 11.17 -12.21
C GLU A 140 6.39 9.70 -12.27
N GLU A 141 6.94 8.87 -11.39
CA GLU A 141 6.75 7.42 -11.42
C GLU A 141 6.00 6.89 -10.20
N LEU A 142 6.08 7.59 -9.06
CA LEU A 142 5.44 7.20 -7.82
C LEU A 142 4.32 8.17 -7.44
N ILE A 143 3.21 7.62 -6.98
CA ILE A 143 2.11 8.38 -6.38
C ILE A 143 1.82 7.80 -5.00
N GLY A 144 1.81 8.67 -4.00
CA GLY A 144 1.63 8.28 -2.60
C GLY A 144 0.23 7.75 -2.33
N HIS A 145 0.18 6.58 -1.69
CA HIS A 145 -1.02 6.01 -1.10
C HIS A 145 -0.62 5.31 0.19
N HIS A 146 -1.14 5.78 1.32
CA HIS A 146 -0.77 5.28 2.64
C HIS A 146 -2.01 4.81 3.41
N GLU A 147 -1.84 3.66 4.09
CA GLU A 147 -2.82 3.08 4.99
C GLU A 147 -2.30 3.13 6.42
N PHE A 148 -2.96 3.88 7.29
CA PHE A 148 -2.56 3.99 8.69
C PHE A 148 -3.08 2.81 9.48
N ILE A 149 -2.19 2.15 10.19
CA ILE A 149 -2.42 0.93 10.95
C ILE A 149 -1.88 1.07 12.36
N ARG A 150 -2.37 0.26 13.28
CA ARG A 150 -1.74 0.08 14.59
C ARG A 150 -0.92 -1.21 14.56
N PHE A 151 0.37 -1.08 14.79
CA PHE A 151 1.31 -2.18 14.79
C PHE A 151 2.20 -2.09 16.04
N ASN A 152 2.32 -3.17 16.82
CA ASN A 152 3.09 -3.21 18.07
C ASN A 152 2.76 -2.05 19.04
N GLY A 153 1.46 -1.69 19.16
CA GLY A 153 1.00 -0.62 20.04
C GLY A 153 1.22 0.81 19.53
N ARG A 154 1.83 1.00 18.37
CA ARG A 154 2.10 2.30 17.75
C ARG A 154 1.29 2.49 16.48
N VAL A 155 1.05 3.73 16.10
CA VAL A 155 0.50 4.07 14.79
C VAL A 155 1.64 4.11 13.78
N GLU A 156 1.53 3.26 12.78
CA GLU A 156 2.40 3.22 11.63
C GLU A 156 1.55 3.37 10.36
N PHE A 157 2.18 3.42 9.21
CA PHE A 157 1.48 3.30 7.95
C PHE A 157 2.19 2.35 7.00
N ALA A 158 1.40 1.67 6.19
CA ALA A 158 1.84 0.89 5.05
C ALA A 158 1.65 1.73 3.78
N GLY A 159 2.69 1.87 2.97
CA GLY A 159 2.58 2.43 1.63
C GLY A 159 2.06 1.35 0.67
N LEU A 160 0.99 1.66 -0.02
CA LEU A 160 0.52 0.94 -1.19
C LEU A 160 0.73 1.83 -2.42
N THR A 161 1.96 2.35 -2.51
CA THR A 161 2.40 3.34 -3.49
C THR A 161 2.11 2.89 -4.90
N LEU A 162 1.38 3.68 -5.66
CA LEU A 162 1.17 3.43 -7.07
C LEU A 162 2.47 3.70 -7.83
N VAL A 163 2.82 2.80 -8.75
CA VAL A 163 4.04 2.87 -9.55
C VAL A 163 3.65 2.89 -11.01
N ARG A 164 4.08 3.89 -11.77
CA ARG A 164 4.02 3.87 -13.22
C ARG A 164 5.15 2.99 -13.73
N PHE A 165 4.80 1.77 -14.09
CA PHE A 165 5.76 0.76 -14.53
C PHE A 165 6.32 1.10 -15.91
N THR A 166 7.63 1.07 -16.02
CA THR A 166 8.36 1.26 -17.29
C THR A 166 9.20 0.04 -17.66
N SER A 167 9.93 -0.52 -16.69
CA SER A 167 10.72 -1.74 -16.86
C SER A 167 10.94 -2.43 -15.52
N GLU A 168 11.33 -3.69 -15.57
CA GLU A 168 11.67 -4.45 -14.36
C GLU A 168 12.93 -3.88 -13.68
N ASP A 169 13.95 -3.50 -14.45
CA ASP A 169 15.18 -2.89 -13.92
C ASP A 169 14.87 -1.60 -13.18
N ARG A 170 13.97 -0.77 -13.73
CA ARG A 170 13.55 0.47 -13.07
C ARG A 170 12.76 0.22 -11.79
N LEU A 171 11.88 -0.77 -11.80
CA LEU A 171 11.16 -1.18 -10.60
C LEU A 171 12.12 -1.68 -9.51
N ASN A 172 13.12 -2.48 -9.87
CA ASN A 172 14.14 -2.99 -8.95
C ASN A 172 15.02 -1.86 -8.40
N GLU A 173 15.35 -0.84 -9.20
CA GLU A 173 16.04 0.37 -8.72
C GLU A 173 15.22 1.10 -7.67
N ILE A 174 13.93 1.31 -7.93
CA ILE A 174 12.99 1.95 -6.99
C ILE A 174 12.91 1.14 -5.67
N ILE A 175 12.80 -0.19 -5.75
CA ILE A 175 12.81 -1.09 -4.58
C ILE A 175 14.12 -0.94 -3.80
N SER A 176 15.26 -1.03 -4.48
CA SER A 176 16.59 -0.90 -3.86
C SER A 176 16.75 0.43 -3.13
N ASP A 177 16.23 1.51 -3.69
CA ASP A 177 16.32 2.82 -3.06
C ASP A 177 15.41 2.96 -1.83
N HIS A 178 14.23 2.34 -1.83
CA HIS A 178 13.41 2.23 -0.62
C HIS A 178 14.19 1.51 0.50
N GLU A 179 14.82 0.38 0.17
CA GLU A 179 15.58 -0.42 1.13
C GLU A 179 16.81 0.30 1.66
N LYS A 180 17.57 0.98 0.80
CA LYS A 180 18.71 1.83 1.21
C LYS A 180 18.32 2.96 2.15
N MET A 181 17.08 3.46 2.05
CA MET A 181 16.54 4.45 2.97
C MET A 181 15.94 3.84 4.26
N GLY A 182 16.05 2.53 4.44
CA GLY A 182 15.57 1.82 5.63
C GLY A 182 14.07 1.51 5.58
N ALA A 183 13.42 1.56 4.41
CA ALA A 183 12.09 1.04 4.22
C ALA A 183 12.15 -0.46 3.88
N PHE A 184 11.12 -1.20 4.25
CA PHE A 184 10.99 -2.61 3.91
C PHE A 184 9.95 -2.78 2.80
N VAL A 185 10.36 -3.37 1.67
CA VAL A 185 9.48 -3.57 0.51
C VAL A 185 9.04 -5.03 0.42
N PHE A 186 7.72 -5.25 0.50
CA PHE A 186 7.09 -6.51 0.15
C PHE A 186 6.78 -6.47 -1.35
N ASN A 187 7.60 -7.14 -2.16
CA ASN A 187 7.37 -7.13 -3.61
C ASN A 187 6.20 -8.07 -3.98
N PRO A 188 5.02 -7.55 -4.33
CA PRO A 188 3.85 -8.37 -4.64
C PRO A 188 3.94 -9.06 -6.02
N HIS A 189 4.95 -8.72 -6.83
CA HIS A 189 5.16 -9.26 -8.16
C HIS A 189 6.01 -10.54 -8.16
N ARG A 190 6.55 -10.90 -7.01
CA ARG A 190 7.22 -12.17 -6.77
C ARG A 190 6.31 -13.07 -5.95
N TYR A 191 6.25 -14.35 -6.27
CA TYR A 191 5.31 -15.26 -5.62
C TYR A 191 5.95 -16.25 -4.64
N THR A 192 7.28 -16.28 -4.58
CA THR A 192 8.02 -17.08 -3.59
C THR A 192 8.32 -16.27 -2.34
N LEU A 193 8.50 -16.94 -1.21
CA LEU A 193 8.84 -16.29 0.05
C LEU A 193 10.23 -15.65 0.00
N GLU A 194 11.15 -16.31 -0.66
CA GLU A 194 12.56 -15.90 -0.76
C GLU A 194 12.74 -14.66 -1.64
N GLU A 195 11.90 -14.48 -2.66
CA GLU A 195 12.05 -13.38 -3.62
C GLU A 195 11.15 -12.18 -3.30
N GLY A 196 9.99 -12.42 -2.73
CA GLY A 196 8.94 -11.41 -2.59
C GLY A 196 8.71 -10.95 -1.16
N GLY A 197 8.26 -11.81 -0.30
CA GLY A 197 7.78 -11.52 1.04
C GLY A 197 8.85 -10.93 1.97
N MET A 198 9.27 -11.71 2.96
CA MET A 198 10.36 -11.31 3.87
C MET A 198 11.74 -11.45 3.25
N LYS A 199 11.83 -11.89 1.99
CA LYS A 199 13.08 -12.15 1.23
C LYS A 199 13.99 -13.16 1.90
N GLN A 200 13.45 -14.00 2.75
CA GLN A 200 14.19 -15.05 3.44
C GLN A 200 13.26 -16.18 3.86
N THR A 201 13.82 -17.36 3.87
CA THR A 201 13.26 -18.55 4.50
C THR A 201 14.35 -19.11 5.39
N ASP A 202 14.03 -19.48 6.62
CA ASP A 202 14.98 -20.10 7.54
C ASP A 202 14.74 -21.62 7.68
N ALA A 203 15.71 -22.29 8.31
CA ALA A 203 15.63 -23.72 8.55
C ALA A 203 14.44 -24.12 9.45
N ILE A 204 13.99 -23.22 10.34
CA ILE A 204 12.86 -23.48 11.24
C ILE A 204 11.55 -23.48 10.43
N GLN A 205 11.37 -22.50 9.55
CA GLN A 205 10.22 -22.43 8.64
C GLN A 205 10.17 -23.65 7.72
N LEU A 206 11.31 -24.07 7.17
CA LEU A 206 11.40 -25.26 6.33
C LEU A 206 11.08 -26.55 7.10
N ALA A 207 11.62 -26.69 8.31
CA ALA A 207 11.32 -27.84 9.17
C ALA A 207 9.82 -27.92 9.48
N PHE A 208 9.20 -26.79 9.86
CA PHE A 208 7.76 -26.69 10.09
C PHE A 208 6.94 -27.06 8.86
N LYS A 209 7.33 -26.58 7.68
CA LYS A 209 6.69 -26.92 6.40
C LYS A 209 6.76 -28.45 6.14
N ARG A 210 7.93 -29.05 6.30
CA ARG A 210 8.12 -30.49 6.09
C ARG A 210 7.34 -31.36 7.07
N GLU A 211 7.22 -30.92 8.31
CA GLU A 211 6.44 -31.64 9.34
C GLU A 211 4.93 -31.57 9.08
N ASN A 212 4.41 -30.38 8.75
CA ASN A 212 2.96 -30.15 8.67
C ASN A 212 2.38 -30.31 7.25
N ASP A 213 3.21 -30.28 6.23
CA ASP A 213 2.83 -30.44 4.82
C ASP A 213 3.88 -31.25 4.05
N PRO A 214 4.15 -32.51 4.45
CA PRO A 214 5.22 -33.32 3.86
C PRO A 214 5.04 -33.60 2.36
N LYS A 215 3.81 -33.45 1.84
CA LYS A 215 3.48 -33.63 0.43
C LYS A 215 3.51 -32.34 -0.39
N GLY A 216 3.76 -31.17 0.24
CA GLY A 216 3.80 -29.87 -0.44
C GLY A 216 2.47 -29.42 -1.05
N LEU A 217 1.32 -29.80 -0.46
CA LEU A 217 -0.01 -29.52 -1.01
C LEU A 217 -0.51 -28.12 -0.65
N LEU A 218 0.01 -27.54 0.44
CA LEU A 218 -0.35 -26.18 0.89
C LEU A 218 0.57 -25.16 0.25
N ASN A 219 0.01 -24.26 -0.55
CA ASN A 219 0.76 -23.24 -1.27
C ASN A 219 1.96 -23.82 -2.07
N PRO A 220 1.73 -24.72 -3.01
CA PRO A 220 2.79 -25.34 -3.78
C PRO A 220 3.59 -24.27 -4.55
N GLY A 221 4.92 -24.44 -4.64
CA GLY A 221 5.81 -23.52 -5.35
C GLY A 221 6.04 -22.17 -4.66
N LYS A 222 5.60 -21.99 -3.40
CA LYS A 222 5.77 -20.71 -2.67
C LYS A 222 7.02 -20.65 -1.79
N MET A 223 7.67 -21.76 -1.54
CA MET A 223 8.88 -21.85 -0.73
C MET A 223 9.96 -22.59 -1.54
N ILE A 224 10.92 -21.85 -2.10
CA ILE A 224 12.01 -22.43 -2.92
C ILE A 224 12.80 -23.43 -2.08
N ALA A 225 13.08 -23.10 -0.83
CA ALA A 225 13.78 -23.98 0.11
C ALA A 225 13.10 -25.35 0.32
N PHE A 226 11.79 -25.46 0.11
CA PHE A 226 11.07 -26.74 0.17
C PHE A 226 11.21 -27.55 -1.11
N GLU A 227 11.23 -26.86 -2.26
CA GLU A 227 11.28 -27.48 -3.59
C GLU A 227 12.72 -27.87 -4.00
N ASP A 228 13.72 -27.10 -3.55
CA ASP A 228 15.13 -27.32 -3.85
C ASP A 228 15.86 -27.94 -2.63
N PRO A 229 16.25 -29.23 -2.71
CA PRO A 229 16.98 -29.88 -1.62
C PRO A 229 18.38 -29.29 -1.36
N ASN A 230 18.93 -28.53 -2.31
CA ASN A 230 20.24 -27.91 -2.21
C ASN A 230 20.16 -26.41 -1.85
N PHE A 231 18.99 -25.93 -1.42
CA PHE A 231 18.80 -24.54 -1.07
C PHE A 231 19.78 -24.08 0.01
N ASP A 232 20.54 -23.03 -0.30
CA ASP A 232 21.49 -22.42 0.62
C ASP A 232 20.88 -21.17 1.28
N PHE A 233 20.52 -21.30 2.54
CA PHE A 233 19.98 -20.20 3.35
C PHE A 233 20.94 -19.01 3.54
N ALA A 234 22.24 -19.21 3.34
CA ALA A 234 23.27 -18.19 3.55
C ALA A 234 23.61 -17.43 2.26
N SER A 235 23.24 -17.94 1.10
CA SER A 235 23.68 -17.40 -0.19
C SER A 235 23.16 -16.01 -0.49
N GLY A 236 22.03 -15.60 0.09
CA GLY A 236 21.33 -14.37 -0.29
C GLY A 236 20.94 -14.33 -1.79
N GLN A 237 21.02 -15.45 -2.47
CA GLN A 237 20.80 -15.58 -3.90
C GLN A 237 19.30 -15.57 -4.19
N SER A 238 18.89 -14.78 -5.18
CA SER A 238 17.52 -14.86 -5.72
C SER A 238 17.41 -16.14 -6.54
N TYR A 239 16.50 -17.01 -6.15
CA TYR A 239 16.18 -18.21 -6.92
C TYR A 239 14.98 -17.93 -7.81
N LEU A 240 15.10 -18.23 -9.09
CA LEU A 240 13.95 -18.29 -9.97
C LEU A 240 13.31 -19.68 -9.84
N PHE A 241 11.99 -19.74 -9.79
CA PHE A 241 11.27 -21.00 -9.80
C PHE A 241 11.63 -21.76 -11.11
N PRO A 242 12.09 -23.05 -11.07
CA PRO A 242 12.62 -23.74 -12.24
C PRO A 242 11.74 -23.72 -13.47
N GLY A 243 10.41 -23.73 -13.29
CA GLY A 243 9.45 -23.60 -14.38
C GLY A 243 9.36 -22.20 -15.00
N LEU A 244 9.83 -21.13 -14.33
CA LEU A 244 9.87 -19.79 -14.86
C LEU A 244 11.13 -19.51 -15.67
N GLU A 245 12.27 -20.10 -15.32
CA GLU A 245 13.49 -20.02 -16.14
C GLU A 245 13.25 -20.60 -17.53
N ALA A 246 12.59 -21.78 -17.60
CA ALA A 246 12.24 -22.39 -18.88
C ALA A 246 11.29 -21.51 -19.70
N ARG A 247 10.33 -20.82 -19.07
CA ARG A 247 9.40 -19.90 -19.74
C ARG A 247 10.07 -18.58 -20.14
N ALA A 248 10.95 -18.05 -19.32
CA ALA A 248 11.71 -16.84 -19.63
C ALA A 248 12.67 -17.09 -20.81
N ALA A 249 13.35 -18.23 -20.83
CA ALA A 249 14.20 -18.64 -21.93
C ALA A 249 13.41 -18.84 -23.24
N ALA A 250 12.21 -19.44 -23.19
CA ALA A 250 11.33 -19.63 -24.32
C ALA A 250 10.71 -18.34 -24.88
N ALA A 251 10.61 -17.27 -24.07
CA ALA A 251 10.07 -15.98 -24.46
C ALA A 251 11.12 -15.05 -25.12
N GLN A 252 12.42 -15.42 -25.04
CA GLN A 252 13.55 -14.68 -25.60
C GLN A 252 14.07 -15.28 -26.93
N GLY A 253 13.54 -16.41 -27.36
CA GLY A 253 13.81 -17.06 -28.63
C GLY A 253 12.64 -16.97 -29.61
#